data_94a6c9801abd9d36cf8398f04d9d8fe1
#
_entry.id   94a6c9801abd9d36cf8398f04d9d8fe1
#
_cell.length_a   1.000
_cell.length_b   1.000
_cell.length_c   1.000
_cell.angle_alpha   90.00
_cell.angle_beta   90.00
_cell.angle_gamma   90.00
#
_symmetry.space_group_name_H-M   'P 1'
#
loop_
_entity.id
_entity.type
_entity.pdbx_description
1 polymer ?
#
loop_
_entity_poly.entity_id
_entity_poly.type
_entity_poly.pdbx_seq_one_letter_code
_entity_poly.pdbx_strand_id
1 'polypeptide(L)'
;MRRFSTFLLAGLLVACADASRPIATSSDEPSFTRNSVDTSALPDLIVDAKATQNNWVTRVENFPAEFCSVIEGGVTAGTHKVIRFTVTTPNIGEGDVFVGSPLAHMDPNGDGNFADADGLFEFASCHHHFHFSHYAEYKLIGSDGTTWKAAKVGFCMLDTDPYNVGTGDGTWNYRNCGTDERDGFQGISNGWADTYVFKLGGQYFVLDGGDGQPVVPAGVYTIQVEVNPAYPKTGSTCPRVEDPDTGLCHQFAESDYTNNIGRATVIITDHPGRAGYGPLKNSGNITAADEIDHKGR
;
A
#
# COMPACT_ATOMS: atom_id res chain seq x y z
N MET A 1 43.82 51.30 51.83
CA MET A 1 42.47 51.64 51.37
C MET A 1 42.18 50.97 50.04
N ARG A 2 41.56 49.80 50.05
CA ARG A 2 41.13 49.11 48.81
C ARG A 2 39.62 49.03 48.85
N ARG A 3 38.96 49.61 47.83
CA ARG A 3 37.53 49.60 47.64
C ARG A 3 37.14 48.31 46.92
N PHE A 4 36.29 47.52 47.54
CA PHE A 4 35.58 46.39 46.90
C PHE A 4 34.35 46.90 46.22
N SER A 5 34.24 46.66 44.89
CA SER A 5 33.04 46.88 44.11
C SER A 5 32.28 45.54 44.00
N THR A 6 31.07 45.53 44.51
CA THR A 6 30.14 44.43 44.48
C THR A 6 29.39 44.45 43.13
N PHE A 7 29.57 43.47 42.25
CA PHE A 7 28.74 43.29 41.08
C PHE A 7 27.52 42.48 41.44
N LEU A 8 26.35 43.06 41.28
CA LEU A 8 25.07 42.36 41.28
C LEU A 8 24.87 41.69 39.92
N LEU A 9 24.80 40.35 39.90
CA LEU A 9 24.40 39.58 38.76
C LEU A 9 22.86 39.44 38.80
N ALA A 10 22.17 40.15 37.90
CA ALA A 10 20.75 39.94 37.67
C ALA A 10 20.57 38.74 36.75
N GLY A 11 20.07 37.64 37.33
CA GLY A 11 19.69 36.45 36.56
C GLY A 11 18.40 36.69 35.79
N LEU A 12 18.47 36.69 34.48
CA LEU A 12 17.29 36.58 33.62
C LEU A 12 16.79 35.15 33.63
N LEU A 13 15.67 34.91 34.27
CA LEU A 13 14.87 33.71 34.09
C LEU A 13 14.17 33.79 32.73
N VAL A 14 14.69 33.11 31.73
CA VAL A 14 13.96 32.85 30.49
C VAL A 14 12.96 31.74 30.78
N ALA A 15 11.71 32.09 30.93
CA ALA A 15 10.61 31.13 30.93
C ALA A 15 10.46 30.58 29.51
N CYS A 16 10.80 29.30 29.31
CA CYS A 16 10.36 28.56 28.13
C CYS A 16 8.83 28.43 28.22
N ALA A 17 8.13 29.32 27.51
CA ALA A 17 6.73 29.10 27.21
C ALA A 17 6.69 28.02 26.13
N ASP A 18 6.21 26.84 26.47
CA ASP A 18 5.80 25.80 25.55
C ASP A 18 4.65 26.39 24.73
N ALA A 19 4.99 26.91 23.56
CA ALA A 19 4.01 27.28 22.57
C ALA A 19 3.55 25.98 21.90
N SER A 20 2.46 25.40 22.45
CA SER A 20 1.61 24.50 21.68
C SER A 20 1.26 25.23 20.38
N ARG A 21 1.97 24.87 19.30
CA ARG A 21 1.63 25.33 17.95
C ARG A 21 0.23 24.81 17.66
N PRO A 22 -0.77 25.71 17.42
CA PRO A 22 -1.99 25.24 16.81
C PRO A 22 -1.60 24.65 15.46
N ILE A 23 -2.05 23.42 15.17
CA ILE A 23 -2.01 22.86 13.84
C ILE A 23 -2.73 23.89 12.98
N ALA A 24 -1.98 24.58 12.12
CA ALA A 24 -2.58 25.46 11.15
C ALA A 24 -3.40 24.57 10.24
N THR A 25 -4.71 24.63 10.37
CA THR A 25 -5.63 24.21 9.32
C THR A 25 -5.34 25.14 8.16
N SER A 26 -4.44 24.70 7.26
CA SER A 26 -4.11 25.44 6.06
C SER A 26 -5.36 25.43 5.17
N SER A 27 -6.03 26.56 5.12
CA SER A 27 -7.14 26.84 4.20
C SER A 27 -6.67 27.00 2.74
N ASP A 28 -5.43 26.63 2.45
CA ASP A 28 -4.82 26.63 1.11
C ASP A 28 -4.69 25.24 0.49
N GLU A 29 -5.38 24.25 1.01
CA GLU A 29 -5.70 23.08 0.18
C GLU A 29 -6.45 23.61 -1.03
N PRO A 30 -6.03 23.29 -2.29
CA PRO A 30 -6.89 23.53 -3.41
C PRO A 30 -8.21 22.88 -3.05
N SER A 31 -9.25 23.70 -2.87
CA SER A 31 -10.59 23.19 -2.68
C SER A 31 -10.88 22.39 -3.95
N PHE A 32 -10.64 21.07 -3.87
CA PHE A 32 -11.22 20.17 -4.83
C PHE A 32 -12.70 20.36 -4.64
N THR A 33 -13.29 21.24 -5.45
CA THR A 33 -14.72 21.25 -5.66
C THR A 33 -15.00 19.83 -6.14
N ARG A 34 -15.37 18.95 -5.21
CA ARG A 34 -15.99 17.69 -5.53
C ARG A 34 -17.11 18.05 -6.50
N ASN A 35 -16.88 17.82 -7.78
CA ASN A 35 -18.00 17.47 -8.63
C ASN A 35 -18.60 16.29 -7.89
N SER A 36 -19.82 16.41 -7.41
CA SER A 36 -20.48 15.45 -6.55
C SER A 36 -20.13 14.04 -7.02
N VAL A 37 -19.31 13.30 -6.19
CA VAL A 37 -19.08 11.88 -6.44
C VAL A 37 -20.47 11.29 -6.50
N ASP A 38 -20.86 10.81 -7.67
CA ASP A 38 -22.14 10.11 -7.82
C ASP A 38 -22.00 8.78 -7.08
N THR A 39 -22.41 8.79 -5.81
CA THR A 39 -22.37 7.60 -4.97
C THR A 39 -23.42 6.57 -5.39
N SER A 40 -24.23 6.85 -6.41
CA SER A 40 -25.13 5.87 -7.02
C SER A 40 -24.42 4.96 -8.02
N ALA A 41 -23.29 5.39 -8.59
CA ALA A 41 -22.44 4.60 -9.45
C ALA A 41 -21.40 3.85 -8.62
N LEU A 42 -21.29 2.54 -8.80
CA LEU A 42 -20.34 1.71 -8.07
C LEU A 42 -19.05 1.53 -8.87
N PRO A 43 -17.89 1.45 -8.18
CA PRO A 43 -16.66 0.98 -8.78
C PRO A 43 -16.75 -0.51 -9.13
N ASP A 44 -15.80 -0.96 -9.92
CA ASP A 44 -15.59 -2.36 -10.29
C ASP A 44 -14.09 -2.56 -10.48
N LEU A 45 -13.43 -3.15 -9.49
CA LEU A 45 -12.00 -3.40 -9.54
C LEU A 45 -11.71 -4.76 -10.14
N ILE A 46 -10.79 -4.76 -11.08
CA ILE A 46 -10.24 -6.01 -11.63
C ILE A 46 -8.74 -6.08 -11.38
N VAL A 47 -8.16 -7.25 -11.57
CA VAL A 47 -6.70 -7.43 -11.66
C VAL A 47 -6.30 -7.58 -13.12
N ASP A 48 -5.42 -6.73 -13.62
CA ASP A 48 -4.80 -6.91 -14.95
C ASP A 48 -3.80 -8.08 -14.89
N ALA A 49 -4.31 -9.30 -15.07
CA ALA A 49 -3.51 -10.51 -15.07
C ALA A 49 -2.40 -10.50 -16.15
N LYS A 50 -2.62 -9.78 -17.26
CA LYS A 50 -1.62 -9.65 -18.33
C LYS A 50 -0.45 -8.75 -17.91
N ALA A 51 -0.72 -7.70 -17.16
CA ALA A 51 0.32 -6.87 -16.57
C ALA A 51 1.21 -7.72 -15.66
N THR A 52 0.64 -8.51 -14.74
CA THR A 52 1.40 -9.43 -13.88
C THR A 52 2.14 -10.50 -14.69
N GLN A 53 1.49 -11.12 -15.69
CA GLN A 53 2.10 -12.17 -16.54
C GLN A 53 3.35 -11.69 -17.28
N ASN A 54 3.41 -10.41 -17.64
CA ASN A 54 4.50 -9.83 -18.40
C ASN A 54 5.56 -9.13 -17.54
N ASN A 55 5.32 -8.96 -16.25
CA ASN A 55 6.15 -8.13 -15.38
C ASN A 55 6.52 -8.86 -14.08
N TRP A 56 7.30 -9.93 -14.20
CA TRP A 56 7.88 -10.64 -13.06
C TRP A 56 9.33 -11.05 -13.31
N VAL A 57 10.07 -11.30 -12.24
CA VAL A 57 11.45 -11.81 -12.29
C VAL A 57 11.77 -12.64 -11.04
N THR A 58 12.25 -13.86 -11.24
CA THR A 58 12.93 -14.64 -10.19
C THR A 58 14.39 -14.22 -10.13
N ARG A 59 14.90 -13.88 -8.95
CA ARG A 59 16.25 -13.37 -8.77
C ARG A 59 16.80 -13.67 -7.37
N VAL A 60 18.11 -13.57 -7.22
CA VAL A 60 18.80 -13.51 -5.93
C VAL A 60 19.08 -12.05 -5.63
N GLU A 61 18.70 -11.58 -4.46
CA GLU A 61 18.74 -10.18 -4.07
C GLU A 61 19.25 -10.03 -2.63
N ASN A 62 20.01 -8.98 -2.37
CA ASN A 62 20.43 -8.65 -1.03
C ASN A 62 19.43 -7.65 -0.42
N PHE A 63 18.96 -7.95 0.79
CA PHE A 63 18.08 -7.11 1.61
C PHE A 63 18.88 -6.53 2.78
N PRO A 64 19.39 -5.31 2.67
CA PRO A 64 20.01 -4.61 3.79
C PRO A 64 19.04 -4.41 4.94
N ALA A 65 19.57 -4.33 6.16
CA ALA A 65 18.73 -4.22 7.37
C ALA A 65 17.89 -2.92 7.42
N GLU A 66 18.29 -1.91 6.65
CA GLU A 66 17.60 -0.62 6.52
C GLU A 66 16.45 -0.62 5.50
N PHE A 67 16.24 -1.69 4.76
CA PHE A 67 15.09 -1.78 3.84
C PHE A 67 13.78 -1.89 4.62
N CYS A 68 12.76 -1.18 4.17
CA CYS A 68 11.42 -1.24 4.79
C CYS A 68 10.88 -2.67 4.84
N SER A 69 11.10 -3.46 3.82
CA SER A 69 10.76 -4.88 3.79
C SER A 69 11.37 -5.70 4.94
N VAL A 70 12.56 -5.31 5.43
CA VAL A 70 13.23 -5.96 6.58
C VAL A 70 12.70 -5.39 7.91
N ILE A 71 12.59 -4.07 8.00
CA ILE A 71 12.11 -3.36 9.20
C ILE A 71 10.68 -3.81 9.55
N GLU A 72 9.84 -4.01 8.55
CA GLU A 72 8.44 -4.43 8.69
C GLU A 72 8.29 -5.97 8.80
N GLY A 73 9.38 -6.71 8.78
CA GLY A 73 9.38 -8.16 9.01
C GLY A 73 8.92 -9.01 7.82
N GLY A 74 8.85 -8.44 6.62
CA GLY A 74 8.49 -9.17 5.41
C GLY A 74 9.56 -10.15 4.92
N VAL A 75 10.82 -9.92 5.30
CA VAL A 75 11.96 -10.80 5.02
C VAL A 75 13.08 -10.53 6.04
N THR A 76 13.93 -11.50 6.32
CA THR A 76 15.14 -11.28 7.14
C THR A 76 16.21 -10.52 6.33
N ALA A 77 17.10 -9.78 7.04
CA ALA A 77 18.25 -9.17 6.38
C ALA A 77 19.18 -10.23 5.80
N GLY A 78 19.72 -9.98 4.60
CA GLY A 78 20.65 -10.90 3.94
C GLY A 78 20.32 -11.12 2.47
N THR A 79 20.92 -12.17 1.92
CA THR A 79 20.72 -12.54 0.51
C THR A 79 19.65 -13.60 0.39
N HIS A 80 18.59 -13.30 -0.34
CA HIS A 80 17.43 -14.18 -0.52
C HIS A 80 17.12 -14.41 -2.00
N LYS A 81 16.55 -15.57 -2.30
CA LYS A 81 15.91 -15.86 -3.58
C LYS A 81 14.46 -15.41 -3.50
N VAL A 82 14.05 -14.54 -4.43
CA VAL A 82 12.70 -13.97 -4.48
C VAL A 82 12.12 -14.04 -5.90
N ILE A 83 10.80 -13.99 -6.01
CA ILE A 83 10.13 -13.61 -7.25
C ILE A 83 9.42 -12.28 -7.02
N ARG A 84 9.86 -11.25 -7.75
CA ARG A 84 9.21 -9.92 -7.79
C ARG A 84 8.24 -9.84 -8.95
N PHE A 85 7.15 -9.09 -8.78
CA PHE A 85 6.11 -8.97 -9.78
C PHE A 85 5.39 -7.63 -9.67
N THR A 86 4.81 -7.18 -10.80
CA THR A 86 3.97 -5.98 -10.86
C THR A 86 2.51 -6.39 -10.77
N VAL A 87 1.72 -5.63 -10.03
CA VAL A 87 0.26 -5.75 -9.99
C VAL A 87 -0.34 -4.42 -10.42
N THR A 88 -1.32 -4.48 -11.33
CA THR A 88 -2.14 -3.34 -11.75
C THR A 88 -3.59 -3.70 -11.50
N THR A 89 -4.31 -2.82 -10.81
CA THR A 89 -5.70 -3.01 -10.39
C THR A 89 -6.56 -1.87 -10.91
N PRO A 90 -7.11 -2.02 -12.13
CA PRO A 90 -7.96 -1.03 -12.75
C PRO A 90 -9.33 -0.96 -12.09
N ASN A 91 -9.88 0.25 -12.01
CA ASN A 91 -11.30 0.49 -11.77
C ASN A 91 -12.00 0.67 -13.13
N ILE A 92 -12.78 -0.34 -13.52
CA ILE A 92 -13.55 -0.36 -14.77
C ILE A 92 -15.04 -0.04 -14.56
N GLY A 93 -15.45 0.20 -13.31
CA GLY A 93 -16.82 0.55 -12.95
C GLY A 93 -17.20 1.97 -13.35
N GLU A 94 -18.43 2.36 -13.05
CA GLU A 94 -18.95 3.69 -13.38
C GLU A 94 -18.67 4.73 -12.29
N GLY A 95 -18.34 4.28 -11.05
CA GLY A 95 -18.00 5.12 -9.91
C GLY A 95 -16.56 4.98 -9.48
N ASP A 96 -16.11 5.89 -8.61
CA ASP A 96 -14.79 5.83 -7.99
C ASP A 96 -14.78 4.86 -6.81
N VAL A 97 -13.66 4.16 -6.61
CA VAL A 97 -13.33 3.63 -5.28
C VAL A 97 -12.96 4.81 -4.42
N PHE A 98 -13.80 5.13 -3.46
CA PHE A 98 -13.56 6.21 -2.51
C PHE A 98 -13.28 5.65 -1.13
N VAL A 99 -12.04 5.78 -0.68
CA VAL A 99 -11.63 5.45 0.70
C VAL A 99 -11.53 6.72 1.54
N GLY A 100 -10.97 7.78 0.96
CA GLY A 100 -10.98 9.12 1.55
C GLY A 100 -9.75 9.46 2.37
N SER A 101 -9.97 10.26 3.42
CA SER A 101 -8.94 10.79 4.30
C SER A 101 -8.49 9.72 5.32
N PRO A 102 -7.20 9.33 5.34
CA PRO A 102 -6.68 8.46 6.39
C PRO A 102 -6.86 9.02 7.80
N LEU A 103 -6.66 10.33 8.01
CA LEU A 103 -6.81 10.94 9.33
C LEU A 103 -8.25 10.88 9.86
N ALA A 104 -9.25 10.93 8.99
CA ALA A 104 -10.65 10.75 9.39
C ALA A 104 -10.93 9.36 10.00
N HIS A 105 -10.09 8.37 9.72
CA HIS A 105 -10.16 7.00 10.24
C HIS A 105 -9.19 6.72 11.38
N MET A 106 -8.03 7.38 11.35
CA MET A 106 -6.97 7.20 12.36
C MET A 106 -7.19 8.07 13.60
N ASP A 107 -7.76 9.26 13.41
CA ASP A 107 -8.01 10.25 14.46
C ASP A 107 -9.39 10.89 14.26
N PRO A 108 -10.48 10.12 14.41
CA PRO A 108 -11.84 10.57 14.10
C PRO A 108 -12.32 11.70 15.02
N ASN A 109 -11.71 11.90 16.18
CA ASN A 109 -12.06 12.98 17.12
C ASN A 109 -11.11 14.19 17.03
N GLY A 110 -9.99 14.09 16.28
CA GLY A 110 -9.04 15.18 16.05
C GLY A 110 -8.16 15.52 17.26
N ASP A 111 -7.93 14.59 18.18
CA ASP A 111 -7.13 14.83 19.39
C ASP A 111 -5.62 14.48 19.22
N GLY A 112 -5.23 13.99 18.06
CA GLY A 112 -3.87 13.57 17.73
C GLY A 112 -3.48 12.20 18.29
N ASN A 113 -4.46 11.42 18.79
CA ASN A 113 -4.26 10.09 19.34
C ASN A 113 -4.91 9.03 18.45
N PHE A 114 -4.13 8.09 17.95
CA PHE A 114 -4.62 7.03 17.07
C PHE A 114 -5.18 5.80 17.82
N ALA A 115 -5.43 5.91 19.13
CA ALA A 115 -5.97 4.80 19.90
C ALA A 115 -7.45 4.48 19.58
N ASP A 116 -8.16 5.42 18.97
CA ASP A 116 -9.56 5.29 18.53
C ASP A 116 -9.70 5.05 17.01
N ALA A 117 -8.59 4.73 16.33
CA ALA A 117 -8.58 4.33 14.93
C ALA A 117 -9.53 3.15 14.66
N ASP A 118 -10.26 3.22 13.55
CA ASP A 118 -11.26 2.21 13.18
C ASP A 118 -10.69 0.97 12.47
N GLY A 119 -9.35 0.93 12.27
CA GLY A 119 -8.61 -0.19 11.69
C GLY A 119 -8.62 -0.24 10.15
N LEU A 120 -9.20 0.77 9.48
CA LEU A 120 -9.18 0.85 8.02
C LEU A 120 -7.81 1.24 7.48
N PHE A 121 -7.09 2.07 8.21
CA PHE A 121 -5.73 2.50 7.89
C PHE A 121 -4.75 2.15 8.99
N GLU A 122 -3.47 2.08 8.61
CA GLU A 122 -2.33 2.06 9.51
C GLU A 122 -1.27 3.07 9.03
N PHE A 123 -0.49 3.63 9.95
CA PHE A 123 0.65 4.46 9.59
C PHE A 123 1.90 3.61 9.43
N ALA A 124 2.39 3.48 8.20
CA ALA A 124 3.61 2.76 7.88
C ALA A 124 4.83 3.65 8.14
N SER A 125 5.43 3.54 9.31
CA SER A 125 6.50 4.45 9.76
C SER A 125 7.75 4.41 8.88
N CYS A 126 8.07 3.27 8.26
CA CYS A 126 9.19 3.16 7.33
C CYS A 126 8.90 3.83 5.99
N HIS A 127 7.66 3.80 5.55
CA HIS A 127 7.19 4.41 4.30
C HIS A 127 6.79 5.88 4.46
N HIS A 128 6.63 6.34 5.72
CA HIS A 128 6.19 7.70 6.08
C HIS A 128 4.83 8.11 5.50
N HIS A 129 3.93 7.13 5.32
CA HIS A 129 2.57 7.39 4.84
C HIS A 129 1.56 6.37 5.36
N PHE A 130 0.27 6.65 5.15
CA PHE A 130 -0.81 5.76 5.55
C PHE A 130 -1.06 4.67 4.52
N HIS A 131 -1.19 3.44 5.03
CA HIS A 131 -1.61 2.28 4.27
C HIS A 131 -3.08 1.97 4.54
N PHE A 132 -3.82 1.67 3.48
CA PHE A 132 -5.13 1.08 3.56
C PHE A 132 -5.00 -0.42 3.80
N SER A 133 -5.71 -0.93 4.82
CA SER A 133 -5.65 -2.32 5.24
C SER A 133 -6.53 -3.21 4.36
N HIS A 134 -6.07 -4.44 4.11
CA HIS A 134 -6.85 -5.48 3.42
C HIS A 134 -7.33 -5.11 2.00
N TYR A 135 -6.60 -4.26 1.28
CA TYR A 135 -6.91 -3.91 -0.10
C TYR A 135 -6.79 -5.08 -1.05
N ALA A 136 -5.70 -5.85 -0.93
CA ALA A 136 -5.45 -6.99 -1.80
C ALA A 136 -4.74 -8.13 -1.07
N GLU A 137 -4.94 -9.34 -1.56
CA GLU A 137 -4.23 -10.54 -1.13
C GLU A 137 -3.45 -11.13 -2.31
N TYR A 138 -2.17 -11.46 -2.06
CA TYR A 138 -1.30 -12.07 -3.05
C TYR A 138 -0.91 -13.49 -2.61
N LYS A 139 -1.15 -14.47 -3.47
CA LYS A 139 -0.81 -15.89 -3.24
C LYS A 139 0.07 -16.41 -4.37
N LEU A 140 1.13 -17.12 -4.02
CA LEU A 140 1.85 -17.99 -4.94
C LEU A 140 1.33 -19.42 -4.73
N ILE A 141 0.86 -20.06 -5.80
CA ILE A 141 0.16 -21.35 -5.72
C ILE A 141 0.93 -22.39 -6.52
N GLY A 142 1.34 -23.46 -5.86
CA GLY A 142 1.96 -24.65 -6.48
C GLY A 142 0.95 -25.56 -7.17
N SER A 143 1.45 -26.44 -8.02
CA SER A 143 0.61 -27.42 -8.74
C SER A 143 -0.11 -28.43 -7.83
N ASP A 144 0.40 -28.59 -6.60
CA ASP A 144 -0.18 -29.44 -5.55
C ASP A 144 -1.18 -28.67 -4.65
N GLY A 145 -1.43 -27.38 -4.94
CA GLY A 145 -2.30 -26.52 -4.16
C GLY A 145 -1.62 -25.88 -2.94
N THR A 146 -0.34 -26.14 -2.68
CA THR A 146 0.42 -25.42 -1.64
C THR A 146 0.48 -23.94 -1.96
N THR A 147 0.33 -23.08 -0.92
CA THR A 147 0.29 -21.64 -1.08
C THR A 147 1.31 -20.94 -0.22
N TRP A 148 1.86 -19.83 -0.73
CA TRP A 148 2.73 -18.89 -0.02
C TRP A 148 2.15 -17.50 -0.15
N LYS A 149 2.35 -16.67 0.87
CA LYS A 149 1.91 -15.26 0.89
C LYS A 149 3.06 -14.34 0.47
N ALA A 150 2.71 -13.23 -0.18
CA ALA A 150 3.68 -12.17 -0.45
C ALA A 150 4.04 -11.39 0.81
N ALA A 151 5.18 -10.70 0.76
CA ALA A 151 5.62 -9.84 1.85
C ALA A 151 4.78 -8.55 1.99
N LYS A 152 4.06 -8.13 0.93
CA LYS A 152 3.25 -6.91 0.97
C LYS A 152 1.95 -7.11 1.75
N VAL A 153 1.76 -6.24 2.73
CA VAL A 153 0.59 -6.28 3.64
C VAL A 153 -0.20 -4.97 3.66
N GLY A 154 0.40 -3.85 3.32
CA GLY A 154 -0.23 -2.53 3.30
C GLY A 154 -0.16 -1.85 1.93
N PHE A 155 -1.15 -1.04 1.61
CA PHE A 155 -1.33 -0.42 0.31
C PHE A 155 -1.73 1.05 0.47
N CYS A 156 -1.29 1.91 -0.46
CA CYS A 156 -1.83 3.24 -0.61
C CYS A 156 -2.54 3.32 -1.95
N MET A 157 -3.86 3.46 -1.93
CA MET A 157 -4.69 3.43 -3.13
C MET A 157 -4.66 4.77 -3.85
N LEU A 158 -4.10 4.79 -5.06
CA LEU A 158 -3.94 6.02 -5.85
C LEU A 158 -4.20 5.77 -7.34
N ASP A 159 -4.53 6.85 -8.05
CA ASP A 159 -4.53 6.90 -9.51
C ASP A 159 -3.09 6.93 -10.02
N THR A 160 -2.48 5.78 -10.29
CA THR A 160 -1.11 5.73 -10.78
C THR A 160 -1.01 5.73 -12.29
N ASP A 161 -1.93 5.07 -12.96
CA ASP A 161 -1.92 4.90 -14.41
C ASP A 161 -3.33 5.07 -15.01
N PRO A 162 -3.50 5.82 -16.11
CA PRO A 162 -4.74 5.82 -16.86
C PRO A 162 -4.93 4.44 -17.51
N TYR A 163 -6.07 3.82 -17.28
CA TYR A 163 -6.38 2.50 -17.82
C TYR A 163 -7.43 2.56 -18.94
N ASN A 164 -8.57 3.16 -18.68
CA ASN A 164 -9.63 3.33 -19.66
C ASN A 164 -10.38 4.66 -19.42
N VAL A 165 -9.63 5.75 -19.41
CA VAL A 165 -10.15 7.09 -19.10
C VAL A 165 -11.26 7.56 -20.04
N GLY A 166 -11.52 6.84 -21.14
CA GLY A 166 -12.65 7.12 -22.01
C GLY A 166 -14.01 6.70 -21.44
N THR A 167 -14.04 5.91 -20.35
CA THR A 167 -15.26 5.51 -19.63
C THR A 167 -15.59 6.42 -18.46
N GLY A 168 -14.57 7.11 -17.91
CA GLY A 168 -14.71 8.11 -16.86
C GLY A 168 -14.58 9.53 -17.40
N ASP A 169 -14.59 10.51 -16.50
CA ASP A 169 -14.36 11.91 -16.82
C ASP A 169 -12.89 12.25 -17.06
N GLY A 170 -11.98 11.28 -16.86
CA GLY A 170 -10.54 11.42 -17.01
C GLY A 170 -9.87 12.20 -15.88
N THR A 171 -10.60 12.52 -14.83
CA THR A 171 -10.07 13.30 -13.71
C THR A 171 -9.14 12.44 -12.85
N TRP A 172 -7.96 12.95 -12.60
CA TRP A 172 -6.97 12.36 -11.71
C TRP A 172 -7.19 12.88 -10.28
N ASN A 173 -7.94 12.16 -9.46
CA ASN A 173 -8.38 12.62 -8.14
C ASN A 173 -7.48 12.17 -6.99
N TYR A 174 -7.07 10.90 -6.97
CA TYR A 174 -6.41 10.29 -5.81
C TYR A 174 -4.89 10.27 -6.01
N ARG A 175 -4.15 11.13 -5.29
CA ARG A 175 -2.72 11.39 -5.54
C ARG A 175 -1.85 11.36 -4.32
N ASN A 176 -2.42 11.20 -3.12
CA ASN A 176 -1.69 11.40 -1.88
C ASN A 176 -2.11 10.38 -0.82
N CYS A 177 -1.13 9.62 -0.33
CA CYS A 177 -1.32 8.63 0.72
C CYS A 177 -1.58 9.26 2.11
N GLY A 178 -1.22 10.52 2.29
CA GLY A 178 -1.14 11.17 3.59
C GLY A 178 0.14 10.81 4.35
N THR A 179 0.53 11.67 5.27
CA THR A 179 1.63 11.49 6.21
C THR A 179 1.14 11.83 7.61
N ASP A 180 1.97 11.63 8.63
CA ASP A 180 1.68 12.06 10.00
C ASP A 180 1.49 13.58 10.16
N GLU A 181 2.03 14.37 9.20
CA GLU A 181 1.92 15.83 9.19
C GLU A 181 0.84 16.36 8.23
N ARG A 182 0.45 15.56 7.25
CA ARG A 182 -0.45 15.97 6.17
C ARG A 182 -1.44 14.86 5.85
N ASP A 183 -2.71 15.20 5.84
CA ASP A 183 -3.76 14.26 5.44
C ASP A 183 -3.61 13.79 3.99
N GLY A 184 -4.14 12.62 3.72
CA GLY A 184 -4.19 12.00 2.40
C GLY A 184 -5.59 11.98 1.83
N PHE A 185 -5.66 11.50 0.60
CA PHE A 185 -6.93 11.26 -0.06
C PHE A 185 -6.78 10.05 -0.96
N GLN A 186 -7.23 8.89 -0.47
CA GLN A 186 -7.00 7.60 -1.12
C GLN A 186 -8.24 7.08 -1.83
N GLY A 187 -8.03 6.41 -2.95
CA GLY A 187 -9.05 5.83 -3.79
C GLY A 187 -8.53 5.50 -5.18
N ILE A 188 -9.43 5.11 -6.09
CA ILE A 188 -9.12 4.89 -7.50
C ILE A 188 -10.26 5.44 -8.34
N SER A 189 -9.98 6.43 -9.17
CA SER A 189 -10.97 7.02 -10.09
C SER A 189 -11.43 6.03 -11.13
N ASN A 190 -12.66 6.19 -11.59
CA ASN A 190 -13.18 5.50 -12.77
C ASN A 190 -12.21 5.67 -13.96
N GLY A 191 -11.83 4.56 -14.60
CA GLY A 191 -10.93 4.55 -15.75
C GLY A 191 -9.44 4.68 -15.41
N TRP A 192 -9.08 4.70 -14.13
CA TRP A 192 -7.71 4.68 -13.64
C TRP A 192 -7.36 3.33 -13.02
N ALA A 193 -6.07 3.11 -12.81
CA ALA A 193 -5.56 1.93 -12.12
C ALA A 193 -4.58 2.33 -11.03
N ASP A 194 -4.52 1.50 -9.99
CA ASP A 194 -3.45 1.51 -9.02
C ASP A 194 -2.42 0.44 -9.36
N THR A 195 -1.16 0.84 -9.61
CA THR A 195 -0.08 -0.06 -10.04
C THR A 195 1.03 -0.13 -9.02
N TYR A 196 1.27 -1.33 -8.51
CA TYR A 196 2.40 -1.67 -7.66
C TYR A 196 3.49 -2.33 -8.51
N VAL A 197 4.51 -1.55 -8.87
CA VAL A 197 5.60 -2.06 -9.69
C VAL A 197 6.50 -3.01 -8.91
N PHE A 198 7.12 -3.98 -9.57
CA PHE A 198 7.96 -5.04 -9.00
C PHE A 198 9.11 -4.57 -8.10
N LYS A 199 9.49 -3.30 -8.15
CA LYS A 199 10.57 -2.72 -7.35
C LYS A 199 10.15 -2.31 -5.95
N LEU A 200 8.88 -2.08 -5.72
CA LEU A 200 8.35 -1.58 -4.45
C LEU A 200 8.58 -2.56 -3.31
N GLY A 201 8.65 -2.03 -2.10
CA GLY A 201 8.75 -2.81 -0.87
C GLY A 201 7.60 -3.80 -0.74
N GLY A 202 7.92 -5.04 -0.35
CA GLY A 202 6.95 -6.11 -0.20
C GLY A 202 6.40 -6.71 -1.50
N GLN A 203 6.69 -6.14 -2.68
CA GLN A 203 6.15 -6.60 -3.97
C GLN A 203 6.87 -7.86 -4.48
N TYR A 204 6.94 -8.89 -3.65
CA TYR A 204 7.62 -10.16 -3.92
C TYR A 204 7.14 -11.30 -3.03
N PHE A 205 7.43 -12.53 -3.45
CA PHE A 205 7.43 -13.73 -2.60
C PHE A 205 8.86 -14.13 -2.29
N VAL A 206 9.14 -14.50 -1.04
CA VAL A 206 10.41 -15.07 -0.61
C VAL A 206 10.40 -16.56 -0.92
N LEU A 207 11.45 -17.07 -1.60
CA LEU A 207 11.46 -18.42 -2.13
C LEU A 207 12.35 -19.38 -1.34
N ASP A 208 13.19 -18.87 -0.44
CA ASP A 208 14.18 -19.64 0.32
C ASP A 208 13.90 -19.74 1.82
N GLY A 209 12.73 -19.29 2.24
CA GLY A 209 12.30 -19.36 3.64
C GLY A 209 12.76 -18.19 4.51
N GLY A 210 13.34 -17.13 3.91
CA GLY A 210 13.80 -15.94 4.64
C GLY A 210 12.69 -15.11 5.29
N ASP A 211 11.43 -15.43 5.03
CA ASP A 211 10.21 -14.87 5.64
C ASP A 211 9.53 -15.84 6.64
N GLY A 212 10.18 -16.96 6.95
CA GLY A 212 9.63 -17.98 7.84
C GLY A 212 8.62 -18.93 7.19
N GLN A 213 8.27 -18.76 5.91
CA GLN A 213 7.44 -19.68 5.16
C GLN A 213 8.29 -20.85 4.61
N PRO A 214 7.69 -22.01 4.23
CA PRO A 214 8.42 -23.10 3.61
C PRO A 214 9.15 -22.67 2.33
N VAL A 215 10.32 -23.27 2.07
CA VAL A 215 11.08 -23.06 0.82
C VAL A 215 10.19 -23.41 -0.38
N VAL A 216 10.21 -22.57 -1.41
CA VAL A 216 9.51 -22.79 -2.68
C VAL A 216 10.44 -23.55 -3.64
N PRO A 217 10.14 -24.80 -4.02
CA PRO A 217 10.93 -25.55 -5.00
C PRO A 217 10.91 -24.90 -6.39
N ALA A 218 11.88 -25.27 -7.24
CA ALA A 218 11.80 -24.92 -8.66
C ALA A 218 10.58 -25.58 -9.31
N GLY A 219 9.90 -24.86 -10.20
CA GLY A 219 8.68 -25.36 -10.82
C GLY A 219 7.86 -24.28 -11.50
N VAL A 220 6.67 -24.68 -11.94
CA VAL A 220 5.66 -23.78 -12.50
C VAL A 220 4.63 -23.45 -11.41
N TYR A 221 4.34 -22.17 -11.24
CA TYR A 221 3.46 -21.64 -10.21
C TYR A 221 2.45 -20.66 -10.80
N THR A 222 1.40 -20.41 -10.04
CA THR A 222 0.44 -19.35 -10.32
C THR A 222 0.59 -18.25 -9.27
N ILE A 223 0.84 -17.01 -9.70
CA ILE A 223 0.59 -15.83 -8.86
C ILE A 223 -0.91 -15.54 -8.99
N GLN A 224 -1.61 -15.58 -7.87
CA GLN A 224 -2.98 -15.11 -7.75
C GLN A 224 -2.99 -13.81 -6.97
N VAL A 225 -3.68 -12.84 -7.53
CA VAL A 225 -3.98 -11.54 -6.89
C VAL A 225 -5.49 -11.47 -6.75
N GLU A 226 -5.97 -11.09 -5.57
CA GLU A 226 -7.37 -10.83 -5.29
C GLU A 226 -7.47 -9.44 -4.67
N VAL A 227 -8.20 -8.53 -5.33
CA VAL A 227 -8.48 -7.18 -4.79
C VAL A 227 -9.78 -7.21 -4.02
N ASN A 228 -9.89 -6.33 -3.01
CA ASN A 228 -11.05 -6.25 -2.12
C ASN A 228 -11.55 -7.67 -1.68
N PRO A 229 -10.64 -8.50 -1.12
CA PRO A 229 -10.95 -9.90 -0.85
C PRO A 229 -12.10 -10.03 0.14
N ALA A 230 -12.93 -11.05 -0.09
CA ALA A 230 -14.03 -11.37 0.80
C ALA A 230 -13.55 -11.88 2.16
N TYR A 231 -14.21 -11.50 3.24
CA TYR A 231 -13.96 -12.02 4.57
C TYR A 231 -15.26 -12.36 5.32
N PRO A 232 -15.22 -13.27 6.32
CA PRO A 232 -16.41 -13.65 7.06
C PRO A 232 -16.90 -12.53 7.97
N LYS A 233 -18.21 -12.52 8.24
CA LYS A 233 -18.81 -11.61 9.22
C LYS A 233 -18.22 -11.78 10.62
N THR A 234 -18.13 -10.68 11.35
CA THR A 234 -17.89 -10.70 12.78
C THR A 234 -19.25 -10.67 13.49
N GLY A 235 -19.68 -11.82 14.01
CA GLY A 235 -21.04 -11.98 14.54
C GLY A 235 -22.07 -12.04 13.40
N SER A 236 -23.02 -11.12 13.37
CA SER A 236 -24.12 -11.08 12.38
C SER A 236 -23.99 -9.97 11.34
N THR A 237 -22.94 -9.14 11.43
CA THR A 237 -22.80 -7.92 10.61
C THR A 237 -21.43 -7.84 9.96
N CYS A 238 -21.39 -7.15 8.83
CA CYS A 238 -20.14 -6.71 8.21
C CYS A 238 -19.73 -5.35 8.79
N PRO A 239 -18.45 -5.19 9.16
CA PRO A 239 -17.97 -3.90 9.64
C PRO A 239 -18.04 -2.80 8.58
N ARG A 240 -17.97 -3.15 7.32
CA ARG A 240 -17.96 -2.23 6.17
C ARG A 240 -19.13 -2.52 5.23
N VAL A 241 -18.95 -3.35 4.26
CA VAL A 241 -19.93 -3.66 3.23
C VAL A 241 -20.22 -5.16 3.22
N GLU A 242 -21.48 -5.52 3.04
CA GLU A 242 -21.92 -6.89 2.81
C GLU A 242 -22.23 -7.06 1.33
N ASP A 243 -21.65 -8.07 0.70
CA ASP A 243 -22.05 -8.55 -0.60
C ASP A 243 -23.45 -9.20 -0.47
N PRO A 244 -24.49 -8.67 -1.14
CA PRO A 244 -25.84 -9.18 -0.99
C PRO A 244 -26.03 -10.60 -1.54
N ASP A 245 -25.18 -11.03 -2.46
CA ASP A 245 -25.30 -12.33 -3.14
C ASP A 245 -24.67 -13.47 -2.34
N THR A 246 -23.53 -13.21 -1.70
CA THR A 246 -22.78 -14.23 -0.92
C THR A 246 -22.95 -14.07 0.59
N GLY A 247 -23.33 -12.88 1.06
CA GLY A 247 -23.37 -12.54 2.47
C GLY A 247 -21.99 -12.40 3.11
N LEU A 248 -20.91 -12.36 2.33
CA LEU A 248 -19.55 -12.09 2.80
C LEU A 248 -19.31 -10.59 2.91
N CYS A 249 -18.27 -10.21 3.63
CA CYS A 249 -17.90 -8.83 3.85
C CYS A 249 -16.78 -8.39 2.90
N HIS A 250 -16.80 -7.12 2.51
CA HIS A 250 -15.77 -6.45 1.74
C HIS A 250 -15.39 -5.11 2.37
N GLN A 251 -14.25 -4.53 1.99
CA GLN A 251 -13.82 -3.24 2.52
C GLN A 251 -14.59 -2.07 1.91
N PHE A 252 -15.00 -2.19 0.64
CA PHE A 252 -15.81 -1.20 -0.08
C PHE A 252 -16.76 -1.89 -1.05
N ALA A 253 -17.83 -1.18 -1.45
CA ALA A 253 -18.83 -1.68 -2.37
C ALA A 253 -18.31 -1.68 -3.81
N GLU A 254 -18.68 -2.72 -4.57
CA GLU A 254 -18.41 -2.85 -6.01
C GLU A 254 -19.66 -3.31 -6.74
N SER A 255 -19.69 -3.07 -8.05
CA SER A 255 -20.80 -3.54 -8.92
C SER A 255 -20.68 -5.02 -9.25
N ASP A 256 -19.46 -5.59 -9.22
CA ASP A 256 -19.18 -7.00 -9.46
C ASP A 256 -17.97 -7.47 -8.61
N TYR A 257 -18.20 -8.37 -7.68
CA TYR A 257 -17.13 -9.00 -6.87
C TYR A 257 -16.57 -10.28 -7.50
N THR A 258 -17.17 -10.79 -8.60
CA THR A 258 -16.80 -12.08 -9.18
C THR A 258 -15.55 -12.01 -10.06
N ASN A 259 -15.13 -10.81 -10.46
CA ASN A 259 -14.00 -10.53 -11.36
C ASN A 259 -12.74 -10.02 -10.64
N ASN A 260 -12.74 -9.95 -9.29
CA ASN A 260 -11.67 -9.39 -8.45
C ASN A 260 -10.38 -10.24 -8.44
N ILE A 261 -10.35 -11.40 -9.10
CA ILE A 261 -9.23 -12.33 -9.07
C ILE A 261 -8.52 -12.37 -10.42
N GLY A 262 -7.24 -12.00 -10.42
CA GLY A 262 -6.33 -12.21 -11.56
C GLY A 262 -5.29 -13.31 -11.28
N ARG A 263 -4.88 -14.04 -12.32
CA ARG A 263 -3.89 -15.11 -12.24
C ARG A 263 -2.86 -15.00 -13.35
N ALA A 264 -1.58 -15.19 -12.96
CA ALA A 264 -0.46 -15.23 -13.89
C ALA A 264 0.39 -16.46 -13.65
N THR A 265 0.81 -17.14 -14.73
CA THR A 265 1.73 -18.27 -14.65
C THR A 265 3.17 -17.79 -14.62
N VAL A 266 3.95 -18.29 -13.67
CA VAL A 266 5.35 -17.93 -13.49
C VAL A 266 6.21 -19.18 -13.37
N ILE A 267 7.51 -19.04 -13.63
CA ILE A 267 8.48 -20.12 -13.50
C ILE A 267 9.53 -19.75 -12.46
N ILE A 268 9.67 -20.60 -11.44
CA ILE A 268 10.71 -20.49 -10.45
C ILE A 268 11.83 -21.45 -10.81
N THR A 269 13.05 -20.95 -10.95
CA THR A 269 14.25 -21.72 -11.28
C THR A 269 15.13 -21.89 -10.06
N ASP A 270 15.92 -22.98 -9.97
CA ASP A 270 16.91 -23.14 -8.90
C ASP A 270 18.00 -22.06 -8.98
N HIS A 271 18.42 -21.72 -10.18
CA HIS A 271 19.51 -20.80 -10.47
C HIS A 271 19.07 -19.72 -11.45
N PRO A 272 18.50 -18.59 -10.98
CA PRO A 272 18.01 -17.53 -11.89
C PRO A 272 19.16 -16.77 -12.59
N GLY A 273 20.41 -16.95 -12.18
CA GLY A 273 21.57 -16.25 -12.71
C GLY A 273 21.64 -14.78 -12.27
N ARG A 274 22.69 -14.08 -12.69
CA ARG A 274 22.91 -12.66 -12.33
C ARG A 274 21.83 -11.72 -12.90
N ALA A 275 21.32 -12.05 -14.08
CA ALA A 275 20.30 -11.25 -14.76
C ALA A 275 18.89 -11.44 -14.19
N GLY A 276 18.69 -12.46 -13.36
CA GLY A 276 17.38 -12.97 -13.03
C GLY A 276 16.77 -13.81 -14.16
N TYR A 277 15.63 -14.42 -13.90
CA TYR A 277 14.87 -15.23 -14.85
C TYR A 277 13.42 -14.73 -14.92
N GLY A 278 12.92 -14.47 -16.11
CA GLY A 278 11.55 -13.99 -16.36
C GLY A 278 11.52 -12.82 -17.35
N PRO A 279 10.34 -12.25 -17.61
CA PRO A 279 10.18 -11.11 -18.51
C PRO A 279 11.05 -9.89 -18.13
N LEU A 280 11.19 -9.63 -16.82
CA LEU A 280 11.98 -8.51 -16.29
C LEU A 280 13.44 -8.88 -15.97
N LYS A 281 13.99 -9.92 -16.58
CA LYS A 281 15.44 -10.19 -16.50
C LYS A 281 16.23 -8.94 -16.92
N ASN A 282 17.37 -8.67 -16.25
CA ASN A 282 18.18 -7.46 -16.41
C ASN A 282 17.56 -6.15 -15.89
N SER A 283 16.52 -6.22 -15.04
CA SER A 283 15.83 -5.04 -14.51
C SER A 283 16.65 -4.18 -13.52
N GLY A 284 17.92 -4.51 -13.31
CA GLY A 284 18.80 -3.78 -12.40
C GLY A 284 18.63 -4.19 -10.92
N ASN A 285 19.37 -3.53 -10.05
CA ASN A 285 19.26 -3.74 -8.61
C ASN A 285 18.13 -2.91 -8.03
N ILE A 286 17.58 -3.39 -6.90
CA ILE A 286 16.65 -2.63 -6.08
C ILE A 286 17.45 -1.81 -5.09
N THR A 287 17.07 -0.56 -4.90
CA THR A 287 17.71 0.38 -3.97
C THR A 287 16.79 0.67 -2.80
N ALA A 288 17.30 1.25 -1.71
CA ALA A 288 16.46 1.70 -0.60
C ALA A 288 15.38 2.69 -1.05
N ALA A 289 15.68 3.51 -2.06
CA ALA A 289 14.69 4.42 -2.64
C ALA A 289 13.58 3.69 -3.41
N ASP A 290 13.86 2.54 -4.01
CA ASP A 290 12.83 1.72 -4.67
C ASP A 290 11.92 1.00 -3.64
N GLU A 291 12.43 0.73 -2.43
CA GLU A 291 11.68 0.08 -1.34
C GLU A 291 10.62 0.98 -0.73
N ILE A 292 10.84 2.30 -0.74
CA ILE A 292 9.88 3.28 -0.29
C ILE A 292 8.86 3.48 -1.41
N ASP A 293 7.58 3.36 -1.09
CA ASP A 293 6.53 3.60 -2.07
C ASP A 293 6.52 5.06 -2.54
N HIS A 294 6.81 5.29 -3.81
CA HIS A 294 6.92 6.62 -4.41
C HIS A 294 5.63 7.14 -5.05
N LYS A 295 4.49 6.62 -4.67
CA LYS A 295 3.20 7.07 -5.20
C LYS A 295 2.81 8.49 -4.81
N GLY A 296 3.68 9.25 -4.25
CA GLY A 296 3.44 10.64 -3.83
C GLY A 296 4.29 11.66 -4.59
N ARG A 297 4.49 11.52 -5.90
CA ARG A 297 5.17 12.56 -6.68
C ARG A 297 4.22 13.63 -7.16
#